data_fca6e62f53097a6d4982b6840dea4619
#
_entry.id   fca6e62f53097a6d4982b6840dea4619
#
_cell.length_a   1.000
_cell.length_b   1.000
_cell.length_c   1.000
_cell.angle_alpha   90.00
_cell.angle_beta   90.00
_cell.angle_gamma   90.00
#
_symmetry.space_group_name_H-M   'P 1'
#
loop_
_entity.id
_entity.type
_entity.pdbx_description
1 polymer ?
#
loop_
_entity_poly.entity_id
_entity_poly.type
_entity_poly.pdbx_seq_one_letter_code
_entity_poly.pdbx_strand_id
1 'polypeptide(L)'
;MTEEIGYAKFLKDTAVNQLKDNIYSGHLSDSWSIEGAVNGGYSMSIAARALSDYLSHKDPLTITGHYLSVAEPGPVELHIEKLSEARSISNATVKFIQSGEERIRFTASFTDFDKS
;
A
#
# COMPACT_ATOMS: atom_id res chain seq x y z
N MET A 1 -18.88 16.52 -10.50
CA MET A 1 -18.55 17.14 -9.20
C MET A 1 -18.27 16.09 -8.15
N THR A 2 -19.24 15.20 -7.91
CA THR A 2 -19.05 14.15 -6.89
C THR A 2 -17.89 13.21 -7.20
N GLU A 3 -17.70 12.86 -8.47
CA GLU A 3 -16.61 11.99 -8.89
C GLU A 3 -15.25 12.64 -8.68
N GLU A 4 -15.11 13.92 -8.99
CA GLU A 4 -13.87 14.66 -8.79
C GLU A 4 -13.52 14.76 -7.32
N ILE A 5 -14.53 15.03 -6.47
CA ILE A 5 -14.32 15.11 -5.03
C ILE A 5 -13.91 13.76 -4.48
N GLY A 6 -14.57 12.66 -4.93
CA GLY A 6 -14.25 11.31 -4.50
C GLY A 6 -12.86 10.89 -4.93
N TYR A 7 -12.46 11.19 -6.17
CA TYR A 7 -11.14 10.86 -6.70
C TYR A 7 -10.05 11.62 -5.95
N ALA A 8 -10.24 12.93 -5.77
CA ALA A 8 -9.27 13.75 -5.03
C ALA A 8 -9.12 13.27 -3.58
N LYS A 9 -10.23 12.89 -2.95
CA LYS A 9 -10.21 12.35 -1.59
C LYS A 9 -9.46 11.02 -1.54
N PHE A 10 -9.68 10.13 -2.51
CA PHE A 10 -9.00 8.85 -2.56
C PHE A 10 -7.49 9.03 -2.74
N LEU A 11 -7.07 9.94 -3.62
CA LEU A 11 -5.66 10.25 -3.81
C LEU A 11 -5.01 10.75 -2.52
N LYS A 12 -5.71 11.62 -1.79
CA LYS A 12 -5.23 12.14 -0.51
C LYS A 12 -5.15 11.03 0.52
N ASP A 13 -6.20 10.22 0.62
CA ASP A 13 -6.31 9.20 1.68
C ASP A 13 -5.41 7.99 1.42
N THR A 14 -4.88 7.83 0.21
CA THR A 14 -3.91 6.77 -0.10
C THR A 14 -2.47 7.26 -0.15
N ALA A 15 -2.23 8.54 0.19
CA ALA A 15 -0.90 9.13 0.13
C ALA A 15 0.02 8.50 1.17
N VAL A 16 1.29 8.33 0.79
CA VAL A 16 2.32 7.79 1.68
C VAL A 16 3.52 8.72 1.65
N ASN A 17 4.32 8.69 2.73
CA ASN A 17 5.56 9.46 2.83
C ASN A 17 6.69 8.54 3.23
N GLN A 18 7.79 8.59 2.48
CA GLN A 18 8.97 7.81 2.81
C GLN A 18 9.63 8.38 4.07
N LEU A 19 9.77 7.55 5.10
CA LEU A 19 10.43 7.94 6.34
C LEU A 19 11.92 7.67 6.27
N LYS A 20 12.29 6.53 5.74
CA LYS A 20 13.65 6.15 5.44
C LYS A 20 13.59 5.04 4.39
N ASP A 21 14.71 4.56 3.96
CA ASP A 21 14.88 3.70 2.80
C ASP A 21 13.66 2.82 2.44
N ASN A 22 13.32 1.87 3.30
CA ASN A 22 12.24 0.90 3.01
C ASN A 22 11.04 1.04 3.96
N ILE A 23 10.94 2.14 4.68
CA ILE A 23 9.83 2.38 5.60
C ILE A 23 9.08 3.64 5.19
N TYR A 24 7.77 3.49 5.00
CA TYR A 24 6.86 4.56 4.64
C TYR A 24 5.86 4.77 5.75
N SER A 25 5.36 5.99 5.88
CA SER A 25 4.23 6.29 6.76
C SER A 25 2.99 6.52 5.92
N GLY A 26 1.85 6.17 6.48
CA GLY A 26 0.55 6.47 5.91
C GLY A 26 -0.43 6.75 7.03
N HIS A 27 -1.63 7.12 6.65
CA HIS A 27 -2.70 7.35 7.59
C HIS A 27 -3.96 6.70 7.06
N LEU A 28 -4.47 5.72 7.79
CA LEU A 28 -5.69 5.02 7.39
C LEU A 28 -6.89 5.88 7.76
N SER A 29 -7.61 6.35 6.72
CA SER A 29 -8.79 7.21 6.92
C SER A 29 -10.00 6.37 7.30
N ASP A 30 -10.82 6.88 8.22
CA ASP A 30 -12.07 6.22 8.61
C ASP A 30 -13.13 6.31 7.52
N SER A 31 -12.94 7.18 6.51
CA SER A 31 -13.86 7.28 5.37
C SER A 31 -13.96 5.98 4.57
N TRP A 32 -12.95 5.11 4.67
CA TRP A 32 -12.88 3.86 3.93
C TRP A 32 -12.95 2.65 4.87
N SER A 33 -13.67 2.81 5.98
CA SER A 33 -13.83 1.74 6.96
C SER A 33 -15.29 1.32 7.07
N ILE A 34 -15.50 0.09 7.53
CA ILE A 34 -16.82 -0.46 7.81
C ILE A 34 -16.76 -1.02 9.22
N GLU A 35 -17.64 -0.50 10.11
CA GLU A 35 -17.69 -0.92 11.52
C GLU A 35 -16.33 -0.87 12.22
N GLY A 36 -15.55 0.20 11.91
CA GLY A 36 -14.25 0.40 12.53
C GLY A 36 -13.11 -0.39 11.89
N ALA A 37 -13.38 -1.21 10.91
CA ALA A 37 -12.36 -1.97 10.19
C ALA A 37 -12.08 -1.30 8.84
N VAL A 38 -10.82 -1.07 8.53
CA VAL A 38 -10.40 -0.43 7.28
C VAL A 38 -10.65 -1.38 6.11
N ASN A 39 -11.21 -0.86 5.01
CA ASN A 39 -11.51 -1.62 3.81
C ASN A 39 -10.24 -2.21 3.19
N GLY A 40 -10.30 -3.49 2.79
CA GLY A 40 -9.14 -4.19 2.25
C GLY A 40 -8.64 -3.64 0.93
N GLY A 41 -9.54 -3.25 0.04
CA GLY A 41 -9.15 -2.65 -1.24
C GLY A 41 -8.47 -1.30 -1.07
N TYR A 42 -8.91 -0.53 -0.10
CA TYR A 42 -8.29 0.75 0.24
C TYR A 42 -6.87 0.54 0.76
N SER A 43 -6.65 -0.38 1.70
CA SER A 43 -5.29 -0.65 2.20
C SER A 43 -4.40 -1.22 1.11
N MET A 44 -4.93 -2.04 0.20
CA MET A 44 -4.17 -2.53 -0.96
C MET A 44 -3.70 -1.38 -1.86
N SER A 45 -4.54 -0.35 -2.04
CA SER A 45 -4.16 0.83 -2.82
C SER A 45 -3.01 1.60 -2.18
N ILE A 46 -3.00 1.69 -0.86
CA ILE A 46 -1.90 2.33 -0.13
C ILE A 46 -0.60 1.54 -0.34
N ALA A 47 -0.68 0.21 -0.23
CA ALA A 47 0.47 -0.66 -0.46
C ALA A 47 1.01 -0.48 -1.89
N ALA A 48 0.13 -0.43 -2.87
CA ALA A 48 0.53 -0.27 -4.28
C ALA A 48 1.25 1.06 -4.50
N ARG A 49 0.79 2.14 -3.87
CA ARG A 49 1.44 3.44 -4.01
C ARG A 49 2.83 3.44 -3.39
N ALA A 50 3.00 2.84 -2.22
CA ALA A 50 4.31 2.75 -1.57
C ALA A 50 5.27 1.91 -2.42
N LEU A 51 4.81 0.77 -2.92
CA LEU A 51 5.64 -0.10 -3.76
C LEU A 51 6.00 0.56 -5.08
N SER A 52 5.06 1.27 -5.71
CA SER A 52 5.35 2.00 -6.94
C SER A 52 6.41 3.08 -6.73
N ASP A 53 6.42 3.71 -5.56
CA ASP A 53 7.43 4.70 -5.23
C ASP A 53 8.79 4.07 -4.94
N TYR A 54 8.80 2.92 -4.27
CA TYR A 54 10.03 2.29 -3.78
C TYR A 54 10.72 1.41 -4.83
N LEU A 55 9.97 0.64 -5.60
CA LEU A 55 10.52 -0.33 -6.53
C LEU A 55 10.99 0.31 -7.83
N SER A 56 11.92 -0.35 -8.54
CA SER A 56 12.35 0.08 -9.86
C SER A 56 11.24 -0.03 -10.90
N HIS A 57 10.38 -1.03 -10.76
CA HIS A 57 9.22 -1.21 -11.64
C HIS A 57 8.00 -0.60 -10.99
N LYS A 58 7.17 0.10 -11.76
CA LYS A 58 6.15 1.01 -11.22
C LYS A 58 4.73 0.50 -11.31
N ASP A 59 4.47 -0.51 -12.13
CA ASP A 59 3.09 -0.95 -12.39
C ASP A 59 2.79 -2.29 -11.71
N PRO A 60 1.71 -2.38 -10.92
CA PRO A 60 1.38 -3.63 -10.25
C PRO A 60 0.93 -4.69 -11.24
N LEU A 61 1.53 -5.87 -11.16
CA LEU A 61 1.15 -7.03 -11.92
C LEU A 61 0.26 -7.95 -11.10
N THR A 62 0.67 -8.24 -9.87
CA THR A 62 -0.13 -8.98 -8.90
C THR A 62 0.05 -8.38 -7.52
N ILE A 63 -1.02 -8.37 -6.72
CA ILE A 63 -0.96 -8.01 -5.30
C ILE A 63 -1.88 -8.95 -4.55
N THR A 64 -1.36 -9.60 -3.51
CA THR A 64 -2.13 -10.49 -2.66
C THR A 64 -1.99 -10.04 -1.22
N GLY A 65 -3.13 -9.90 -0.53
CA GLY A 65 -3.15 -9.44 0.85
C GLY A 65 -3.49 -10.55 1.83
N HIS A 66 -2.84 -10.52 2.98
CA HIS A 66 -3.13 -11.39 4.11
C HIS A 66 -3.51 -10.50 5.28
N TYR A 67 -4.78 -10.61 5.71
CA TYR A 67 -5.31 -9.77 6.78
C TYR A 67 -5.17 -10.51 8.10
N LEU A 68 -4.13 -10.14 8.86
CA LEU A 68 -3.71 -10.87 10.05
C LEU A 68 -4.49 -10.45 11.29
N SER A 69 -4.82 -9.15 11.37
CA SER A 69 -5.69 -8.62 12.40
C SER A 69 -6.35 -7.35 11.87
N VAL A 70 -7.33 -6.84 12.60
CA VAL A 70 -8.10 -5.68 12.14
C VAL A 70 -7.22 -4.44 12.11
N ALA A 71 -7.14 -3.80 10.95
CA ALA A 71 -6.51 -2.50 10.81
C ALA A 71 -7.54 -1.42 11.12
N GLU A 72 -7.16 -0.47 11.95
CA GLU A 72 -8.05 0.60 12.41
C GLU A 72 -7.67 1.93 11.77
N PRO A 73 -8.61 2.90 11.68
CA PRO A 73 -8.25 4.24 11.23
C PRO A 73 -7.14 4.82 12.10
N GLY A 74 -6.21 5.54 11.48
CA GLY A 74 -5.11 6.15 12.19
C GLY A 74 -3.77 5.96 11.49
N PRO A 75 -2.68 6.38 12.15
CA PRO A 75 -1.34 6.25 11.58
C PRO A 75 -0.94 4.80 11.39
N VAL A 76 -0.14 4.55 10.34
CA VAL A 76 0.36 3.22 10.03
C VAL A 76 1.76 3.36 9.44
N GLU A 77 2.61 2.37 9.70
CA GLU A 77 3.91 2.25 9.03
C GLU A 77 3.86 1.09 8.05
N LEU A 78 4.47 1.31 6.89
CA LEU A 78 4.61 0.28 5.86
C LEU A 78 6.07 -0.09 5.77
N HIS A 79 6.38 -1.34 6.07
CA HIS A 79 7.73 -1.87 6.00
C HIS A 79 7.85 -2.74 4.77
N ILE A 80 8.69 -2.31 3.82
CA ILE A 80 8.86 -2.99 2.54
C ILE A 80 10.10 -3.87 2.56
N GLU A 81 9.95 -5.11 2.09
CA GLU A 81 11.07 -6.00 1.86
C GLU A 81 11.08 -6.39 0.40
N LYS A 82 12.15 -6.02 -0.31
CA LYS A 82 12.34 -6.42 -1.70
C LYS A 82 12.84 -7.85 -1.71
N LEU A 83 12.08 -8.75 -2.32
CA LEU A 83 12.43 -10.17 -2.39
C LEU A 83 13.36 -10.46 -3.55
N SER A 84 13.11 -9.84 -4.70
CA SER A 84 13.94 -9.98 -5.88
C SER A 84 13.66 -8.82 -6.83
N GLU A 85 14.65 -8.50 -7.65
CA GLU A 85 14.49 -7.47 -8.66
C GLU A 85 15.26 -7.91 -9.89
N ALA A 86 14.54 -8.14 -10.98
CA ALA A 86 15.10 -8.55 -12.25
C ALA A 86 14.87 -7.45 -13.28
N ARG A 87 15.24 -7.71 -14.53
CA ARG A 87 15.15 -6.71 -15.59
C ARG A 87 13.72 -6.23 -15.83
N SER A 88 12.73 -7.12 -15.78
CA SER A 88 11.34 -6.78 -16.11
C SER A 88 10.36 -6.93 -14.97
N ILE A 89 10.81 -7.38 -13.79
CA ILE A 89 9.90 -7.63 -12.68
C ILE A 89 10.59 -7.42 -11.34
N SER A 90 9.84 -6.85 -10.39
CA SER A 90 10.26 -6.73 -9.00
C SER A 90 9.24 -7.46 -8.13
N ASN A 91 9.72 -8.20 -7.13
CA ASN A 91 8.87 -8.88 -6.16
C ASN A 91 9.17 -8.34 -4.77
N ALA A 92 8.13 -8.05 -4.00
CA ALA A 92 8.31 -7.46 -2.68
C ALA A 92 7.15 -7.82 -1.76
N THR A 93 7.38 -7.66 -0.45
CA THR A 93 6.32 -7.70 0.55
C THR A 93 6.22 -6.36 1.24
N VAL A 94 5.03 -6.03 1.73
CA VAL A 94 4.78 -4.85 2.56
C VAL A 94 4.05 -5.29 3.81
N LYS A 95 4.59 -4.91 4.97
CA LYS A 95 3.92 -5.14 6.25
C LYS A 95 3.32 -3.83 6.74
N PHE A 96 2.02 -3.85 7.04
CA PHE A 96 1.36 -2.72 7.69
C PHE A 96 1.46 -2.91 9.19
N ILE A 97 2.19 -2.03 9.84
CA ILE A 97 2.43 -2.07 11.29
C ILE A 97 1.65 -0.94 11.95
N GLN A 98 0.84 -1.28 12.92
CA GLN A 98 0.02 -0.33 13.65
C GLN A 98 0.07 -0.69 15.13
N SER A 99 0.44 0.28 15.97
CA SER A 99 0.61 0.04 17.41
C SER A 99 1.54 -1.13 17.70
N GLY A 100 2.62 -1.24 16.93
CA GLY A 100 3.63 -2.28 17.12
C GLY A 100 3.21 -3.67 16.63
N GLU A 101 2.05 -3.80 16.01
CA GLU A 101 1.50 -5.09 15.57
C GLU A 101 1.34 -5.12 14.06
N GLU A 102 1.74 -6.24 13.45
CA GLU A 102 1.54 -6.44 12.01
C GLU A 102 0.07 -6.73 11.75
N ARG A 103 -0.61 -5.83 11.04
CA ARG A 103 -2.04 -5.93 10.78
C ARG A 103 -2.32 -6.60 9.46
N ILE A 104 -1.56 -6.26 8.42
CA ILE A 104 -1.77 -6.75 7.06
C ILE A 104 -0.41 -7.00 6.44
N ARG A 105 -0.33 -8.01 5.59
CA ARG A 105 0.85 -8.25 4.77
C ARG A 105 0.43 -8.39 3.32
N PHE A 106 1.06 -7.63 2.44
CA PHE A 106 0.87 -7.76 1.00
C PHE A 106 2.12 -8.35 0.37
N THR A 107 1.91 -9.25 -0.60
CA THR A 107 2.97 -9.74 -1.47
C THR A 107 2.63 -9.31 -2.88
N ALA A 108 3.59 -8.75 -3.60
CA ALA A 108 3.30 -8.14 -4.89
C ALA A 108 4.42 -8.37 -5.89
N SER A 109 4.03 -8.37 -7.17
CA SER A 109 4.95 -8.32 -8.29
C SER A 109 4.64 -7.07 -9.10
N PHE A 110 5.68 -6.34 -9.47
CA PHE A 110 5.57 -5.09 -10.24
C PHE A 110 6.38 -5.19 -11.52
N THR A 111 5.90 -4.54 -12.56
CA THR A 111 6.55 -4.49 -13.87
C THR A 111 6.38 -3.08 -14.44
N ASP A 112 6.83 -2.87 -15.67
CA ASP A 112 6.56 -1.61 -16.38
C ASP A 112 5.80 -1.98 -17.66
N PHE A 113 4.49 -1.70 -17.67
CA PHE A 113 3.63 -2.10 -18.79
C PHE A 113 4.03 -1.46 -20.11
N ASP A 114 4.51 -0.21 -20.05
CA ASP A 114 4.88 0.53 -21.24
C ASP A 114 6.22 0.10 -21.84
N LYS A 115 6.94 -0.80 -21.18
CA LYS A 115 8.24 -1.32 -21.65
C LYS A 115 8.20 -2.78 -22.07
N SER A 116 7.03 -3.38 -22.07
CA SER A 116 6.89 -4.79 -22.39
C SER A 116 6.91 -5.07 -23.90
#